data_2cb627f9cf2a5c00c011430e46914662
#
_entry.id   2cb627f9cf2a5c00c011430e46914662
#
_cell.length_a   1.000
_cell.length_b   1.000
_cell.length_c   1.000
_cell.angle_alpha   90.00
_cell.angle_beta   90.00
_cell.angle_gamma   90.00
#
_symmetry.space_group_name_H-M   'P 1'
#
loop_
_entity.id
_entity.type
_entity.pdbx_description
1 polymer ?
#
loop_
_entity_poly.entity_id
_entity_poly.type
_entity_poly.pdbx_seq_one_letter_code
_entity_poly.pdbx_strand_id
1 'polypeptide(L)'
;MIEEWKDIKGYEGLYQISNFGRVKSLYFKKILKPHSTKGYLTVRLYRNKIGKDFYIHCLVMDTFNPNKDKTLERNHIDEDKTNNRLDNLEWVSHKENINLGTVKERIRNS
;
A
#
# COMPACT_ATOMS: atom_id res chain seq x y z
N MET A 1 -8.84 10.65 9.88
CA MET A 1 -7.80 9.62 10.19
C MET A 1 -6.51 10.34 10.57
N ILE A 2 -5.95 10.01 11.71
CA ILE A 2 -4.67 10.57 12.17
C ILE A 2 -3.54 9.72 11.59
N GLU A 3 -2.48 10.36 11.12
CA GLU A 3 -1.35 9.62 10.56
C GLU A 3 -0.59 8.87 11.65
N GLU A 4 -0.44 7.56 11.46
CA GLU A 4 0.31 6.67 12.34
C GLU A 4 1.46 6.02 11.56
N TRP A 5 2.58 5.82 12.23
CA TRP A 5 3.78 5.23 11.65
C TRP A 5 4.08 3.90 12.33
N LYS A 6 4.37 2.88 11.53
CA LYS A 6 4.80 1.56 12.04
C LYS A 6 6.00 1.06 11.27
N ASP A 7 6.85 0.30 11.96
CA ASP A 7 8.00 -0.34 11.31
C ASP A 7 7.54 -1.32 10.22
N ILE A 8 8.26 -1.32 9.11
CA ILE A 8 8.01 -2.25 8.03
C ILE A 8 8.62 -3.61 8.40
N LYS A 9 7.83 -4.68 8.32
CA LYS A 9 8.28 -6.03 8.64
C LYS A 9 9.49 -6.41 7.78
N GLY A 10 10.54 -6.90 8.42
CA GLY A 10 11.81 -7.20 7.78
C GLY A 10 12.78 -6.02 7.70
N TYR A 11 12.29 -4.82 8.03
CA TYR A 11 13.06 -3.58 7.99
C TYR A 11 12.90 -2.76 9.28
N GLU A 12 12.62 -3.45 10.38
CA GLU A 12 12.45 -2.82 11.69
C GLU A 12 13.68 -1.99 12.05
N GLY A 13 13.44 -0.77 12.52
CA GLY A 13 14.51 0.17 12.84
C GLY A 13 15.13 0.87 11.63
N LEU A 14 14.76 0.49 10.42
CA LEU A 14 15.30 1.05 9.17
C LEU A 14 14.28 1.92 8.42
N TYR A 15 13.05 1.42 8.29
CA TYR A 15 11.98 2.12 7.57
C TYR A 15 10.65 1.97 8.28
N GLN A 16 9.81 3.00 8.14
CA GLN A 16 8.44 2.98 8.63
C GLN A 16 7.47 3.33 7.51
N ILE A 17 6.27 2.78 7.59
CA ILE A 17 5.14 3.07 6.70
C ILE A 17 4.04 3.74 7.49
N SER A 18 3.37 4.74 6.90
CA SER A 18 2.22 5.36 7.54
C SER A 18 0.92 4.86 6.93
N ASN A 19 -0.17 5.01 7.70
CA ASN A 19 -1.51 4.73 7.21
C ASN A 19 -1.99 5.73 6.16
N PHE A 20 -1.20 6.76 5.88
CA PHE A 20 -1.44 7.68 4.75
C PHE A 20 -0.72 7.23 3.48
N GLY A 21 0.07 6.15 3.54
CA GLY A 21 0.81 5.65 2.38
C GLY A 21 2.15 6.32 2.17
N ARG A 22 2.76 6.85 3.21
CA ARG A 22 4.10 7.45 3.15
C ARG A 22 5.13 6.53 3.77
N VAL A 23 6.32 6.47 3.17
CA VAL A 23 7.44 5.67 3.67
C VAL A 23 8.53 6.59 4.16
N LYS A 24 9.06 6.30 5.34
CA LYS A 24 10.10 7.11 5.99
C LYS A 24 11.35 6.27 6.21
N SER A 25 12.52 6.82 5.86
CA SER A 25 13.81 6.25 6.21
C SER A 25 14.20 6.78 7.60
N LEU A 26 14.44 5.87 8.54
CA LEU A 26 14.88 6.26 9.87
C LEU A 26 16.35 6.67 9.88
N TYR A 27 17.16 6.05 9.00
CA TYR A 27 18.57 6.39 8.87
C TYR A 27 18.75 7.82 8.33
N PHE A 28 18.10 8.14 7.20
CA PHE A 28 18.21 9.45 6.58
C PHE A 28 17.23 10.48 7.17
N LYS A 29 16.32 10.05 8.03
CA LYS A 29 15.32 10.91 8.70
C LYS A 29 14.50 11.72 7.70
N LYS A 30 14.04 11.06 6.63
CA LYS A 30 13.27 11.72 5.58
C LYS A 30 12.20 10.79 5.01
N ILE A 31 11.17 11.43 4.42
CA ILE A 31 10.14 10.72 3.64
C ILE A 31 10.73 10.36 2.29
N LEU A 32 10.58 9.11 1.88
CA LEU A 32 11.06 8.67 0.58
C LEU A 32 10.12 9.11 -0.52
N LYS A 33 10.68 9.54 -1.66
CA LYS A 33 9.90 9.85 -2.84
C LYS A 33 9.58 8.54 -3.57
N PRO A 34 8.30 8.20 -3.78
CA PRO A 34 7.97 6.97 -4.48
C PRO A 34 8.22 7.07 -5.97
N HIS A 35 8.36 5.91 -6.61
CA HIS A 35 8.45 5.76 -8.06
C HIS A 35 7.15 5.19 -8.59
N SER A 36 6.81 5.50 -9.85
CA SER A 36 5.65 4.91 -10.50
C SER A 36 6.07 3.66 -11.30
N THR A 37 5.38 2.56 -11.05
CA THR A 37 5.58 1.30 -11.79
C THR A 37 4.21 0.80 -12.21
N LYS A 38 3.92 0.85 -13.52
CA LYS A 38 2.61 0.44 -14.08
C LYS A 38 1.43 1.17 -13.42
N GLY A 39 1.64 2.45 -13.07
CA GLY A 39 0.62 3.27 -12.42
C GLY A 39 0.56 3.12 -10.90
N TYR A 40 1.22 2.14 -10.32
CA TYR A 40 1.31 1.95 -8.87
C TYR A 40 2.54 2.67 -8.31
N LEU A 41 2.45 3.13 -7.07
CA LEU A 41 3.60 3.73 -6.39
C LEU A 41 4.44 2.65 -5.70
N THR A 42 5.76 2.71 -5.92
CA THR A 42 6.73 1.79 -5.35
C THR A 42 7.83 2.54 -4.62
N VAL A 43 8.45 1.86 -3.67
CA VAL A 43 9.67 2.33 -3.00
C VAL A 43 10.69 1.20 -3.01
N ARG A 44 11.98 1.59 -3.03
CA ARG A 44 13.06 0.63 -2.90
C ARG A 44 13.64 0.72 -1.50
N LEU A 45 13.63 -0.42 -0.81
CA LEU A 45 14.14 -0.53 0.56
C LEU A 45 15.41 -1.34 0.57
N TYR A 46 16.36 -0.95 1.41
CA TYR A 46 17.67 -1.59 1.53
C TYR A 46 17.86 -2.19 2.91
N ARG A 47 18.39 -3.42 2.93
CA ARG A 47 18.86 -4.07 4.14
C ARG A 47 20.09 -4.90 3.79
N ASN A 48 21.16 -4.76 4.57
CA ASN A 48 22.43 -5.45 4.31
C ASN A 48 22.93 -5.23 2.88
N LYS A 49 22.79 -4.00 2.37
CA LYS A 49 23.19 -3.58 1.02
C LYS A 49 22.38 -4.24 -0.10
N ILE A 50 21.31 -4.95 0.23
CA ILE A 50 20.40 -5.56 -0.75
C ILE A 50 19.15 -4.69 -0.86
N GLY A 51 18.84 -4.24 -2.09
CA GLY A 51 17.65 -3.45 -2.38
C GLY A 51 16.52 -4.29 -2.94
N LYS A 52 15.29 -4.00 -2.51
CA LYS A 52 14.07 -4.63 -3.03
C LYS A 52 13.01 -3.56 -3.23
N ASP A 53 12.21 -3.74 -4.28
CA ASP A 53 11.10 -2.84 -4.58
C ASP A 53 9.81 -3.37 -3.95
N PHE A 54 9.04 -2.46 -3.38
CA PHE A 54 7.76 -2.78 -2.75
C PHE A 54 6.68 -1.82 -3.24
N TYR A 55 5.51 -2.34 -3.50
CA TYR A 55 4.33 -1.50 -3.72
C TYR A 55 3.88 -0.90 -2.40
N ILE A 56 3.64 0.41 -2.39
CA ILE A 56 3.25 1.11 -1.16
C ILE A 56 1.93 0.59 -0.62
N HIS A 57 0.94 0.33 -1.49
CA HIS A 57 -0.35 -0.21 -1.02
C HIS A 57 -0.20 -1.57 -0.35
N CYS A 58 0.75 -2.39 -0.79
CA CYS A 58 1.05 -3.67 -0.14
C CYS A 58 1.63 -3.45 1.25
N LEU A 59 2.57 -2.50 1.38
CA LEU A 59 3.16 -2.17 2.69
C LEU A 59 2.10 -1.66 3.67
N VAL A 60 1.19 -0.80 3.21
CA VAL A 60 0.11 -0.27 4.04
C VAL A 60 -0.81 -1.39 4.52
N MET A 61 -1.30 -2.21 3.61
CA MET A 61 -2.25 -3.27 3.97
C MET A 61 -1.61 -4.35 4.83
N ASP A 62 -0.40 -4.76 4.51
CA ASP A 62 0.27 -5.82 5.26
C ASP A 62 0.67 -5.36 6.67
N THR A 63 0.84 -4.06 6.87
CA THR A 63 1.22 -3.50 8.16
C THR A 63 0.00 -3.15 9.03
N PHE A 64 -1.01 -2.50 8.45
CA PHE A 64 -2.15 -1.96 9.21
C PHE A 64 -3.39 -2.84 9.19
N ASN A 65 -3.55 -3.68 8.15
CA ASN A 65 -4.71 -4.56 8.01
C ASN A 65 -4.30 -5.88 7.35
N PRO A 66 -3.41 -6.64 7.98
CA PRO A 66 -2.92 -7.89 7.39
C PRO A 66 -4.03 -8.92 7.24
N ASN A 67 -3.94 -9.75 6.21
CA ASN A 67 -4.87 -10.84 5.96
C ASN A 67 -4.11 -12.11 5.66
N LYS A 68 -4.53 -13.22 6.29
CA LYS A 68 -3.91 -14.52 6.10
C LYS A 68 -4.46 -15.27 4.89
N ASP A 69 -5.59 -14.85 4.36
CA ASP A 69 -6.22 -15.49 3.21
C ASP A 69 -5.50 -15.03 1.93
N LYS A 70 -4.69 -15.92 1.39
CA LYS A 70 -3.88 -15.63 0.20
C LYS A 70 -4.68 -15.57 -1.10
N THR A 71 -5.96 -15.92 -1.04
CA THR A 71 -6.84 -15.77 -2.22
C THR A 71 -7.37 -14.37 -2.38
N LEU A 72 -7.19 -13.50 -1.37
CA LEU A 72 -7.65 -12.13 -1.43
C LEU A 72 -6.61 -11.22 -2.06
N GLU A 73 -7.09 -10.19 -2.76
CA GLU A 73 -6.28 -9.19 -3.42
C GLU A 73 -6.48 -7.82 -2.76
N ARG A 74 -5.46 -6.98 -2.85
CA ARG A 74 -5.53 -5.59 -2.39
C ARG A 74 -6.15 -4.74 -3.49
N ASN A 75 -7.12 -3.91 -3.14
CA ASN A 75 -7.83 -3.08 -4.10
C ASN A 75 -7.91 -1.63 -3.61
N HIS A 76 -7.73 -0.69 -4.56
CA HIS A 76 -7.93 0.74 -4.32
C HIS A 76 -9.41 1.04 -4.53
N ILE A 77 -10.10 1.48 -3.46
CA ILE A 77 -11.55 1.66 -3.48
C ILE A 77 -11.97 2.70 -4.54
N ASP A 78 -11.24 3.80 -4.65
CA ASP A 78 -11.51 4.86 -5.62
C ASP A 78 -10.89 4.61 -7.00
N GLU A 79 -10.24 3.44 -7.18
CA GLU A 79 -9.55 3.05 -8.41
C GLU A 79 -8.33 3.93 -8.76
N ASP A 80 -7.94 4.84 -7.88
CA ASP A 80 -6.70 5.61 -8.01
C ASP A 80 -5.55 4.83 -7.39
N LYS A 81 -4.70 4.27 -8.24
CA LYS A 81 -3.55 3.44 -7.83
C LYS A 81 -2.51 4.21 -7.03
N THR A 82 -2.57 5.53 -7.02
CA THR A 82 -1.64 6.38 -6.27
C THR A 82 -2.19 6.79 -4.91
N ASN A 83 -3.47 6.54 -4.63
CA ASN A 83 -4.09 6.86 -3.34
C ASN A 83 -3.95 5.67 -2.39
N ASN A 84 -2.84 5.63 -1.66
CA ASN A 84 -2.46 4.51 -0.81
C ASN A 84 -2.81 4.70 0.66
N ARG A 85 -3.77 5.56 0.95
CA ARG A 85 -4.29 5.71 2.32
C ARG A 85 -5.01 4.43 2.73
N LEU A 86 -4.83 4.04 3.99
CA LEU A 86 -5.46 2.82 4.53
C LEU A 86 -6.97 2.81 4.32
N ASP A 87 -7.64 3.98 4.49
CA ASP A 87 -9.09 4.09 4.33
C ASP A 87 -9.56 4.00 2.87
N ASN A 88 -8.62 3.95 1.91
CA ASN A 88 -8.90 3.75 0.48
C ASN A 88 -8.53 2.35 -0.01
N LEU A 89 -8.09 1.47 0.88
CA LEU A 89 -7.63 0.13 0.51
C LEU A 89 -8.54 -0.91 1.13
N GLU A 90 -8.77 -2.01 0.39
CA GLU A 90 -9.60 -3.12 0.86
C GLU A 90 -9.08 -4.45 0.35
N TRP A 91 -9.44 -5.53 1.05
CA TRP A 91 -9.21 -6.88 0.59
C TRP A 91 -10.44 -7.37 -0.16
N VAL A 92 -10.24 -7.90 -1.37
CA VAL A 92 -11.32 -8.46 -2.20
C VAL A 92 -10.87 -9.78 -2.81
N SER A 93 -11.82 -10.67 -3.14
CA SER A 93 -11.50 -11.86 -3.90
C SER A 93 -11.18 -11.46 -5.35
N HIS A 94 -10.45 -12.32 -6.06
CA HIS A 94 -10.16 -12.07 -7.47
C HIS A 94 -11.44 -11.88 -8.29
N LYS A 95 -12.44 -12.71 -8.04
CA LYS A 95 -13.75 -12.60 -8.71
C LYS A 95 -14.43 -11.26 -8.41
N GLU A 96 -14.44 -10.85 -7.14
CA GLU A 96 -14.99 -9.55 -6.75
C GLU A 96 -14.24 -8.41 -7.40
N ASN A 97 -12.91 -8.48 -7.44
CA ASN A 97 -12.08 -7.42 -8.00
C ASN A 97 -12.34 -7.23 -9.50
N ILE A 98 -12.50 -8.30 -10.24
CA ILE A 98 -12.85 -8.24 -11.66
C ILE A 98 -14.22 -7.57 -11.85
N ASN A 99 -15.18 -7.91 -11.02
CA ASN A 99 -16.57 -7.40 -11.14
C ASN A 99 -16.73 -5.98 -10.62
N LEU A 100 -15.92 -5.58 -9.62
CA LEU A 100 -16.06 -4.28 -8.96
C LEU A 100 -15.87 -3.09 -9.89
N GLY A 101 -15.02 -3.21 -10.92
CA GLY A 101 -14.85 -2.14 -11.89
C GLY A 101 -16.18 -1.67 -12.48
N THR A 102 -17.01 -2.62 -12.91
CA THR A 102 -18.33 -2.32 -13.47
C THR A 102 -19.35 -1.93 -12.38
N VAL A 103 -19.34 -2.65 -11.26
CA VAL A 103 -20.29 -2.38 -10.16
C VAL A 103 -20.02 -1.03 -9.53
N LYS A 104 -18.76 -0.69 -9.29
CA LYS A 104 -18.40 0.61 -8.69
C LYS A 104 -18.85 1.78 -9.55
N GLU A 105 -18.69 1.69 -10.85
CA GLU A 105 -19.11 2.74 -11.76
C GLU A 105 -20.61 3.00 -11.63
N ARG A 106 -21.43 1.93 -11.58
CA ARG A 106 -22.89 2.07 -11.42
C ARG A 106 -23.26 2.69 -10.07
N ILE A 107 -22.61 2.28 -9.00
CA ILE A 107 -22.90 2.79 -7.66
C ILE A 107 -22.51 4.27 -7.55
N ARG A 108 -21.33 4.63 -8.09
CA ARG A 108 -20.84 6.01 -8.04
C ARG A 108 -21.68 6.97 -8.89
N ASN A 109 -22.29 6.48 -9.93
CA ASN A 109 -23.11 7.28 -10.85
C ASN A 109 -24.58 7.34 -10.41
N SER A 110 -24.94 6.61 -9.40
CA SER A 110 -26.29 6.65 -8.82
C SER A 110 -26.34 7.58 -7.58
#